data_b73394d557cba0091d8219175e2a8d3e
#
_entry.id   b73394d557cba0091d8219175e2a8d3e
#
_cell.length_a   1.000
_cell.length_b   1.000
_cell.length_c   1.000
_cell.angle_alpha   90.00
_cell.angle_beta   90.00
_cell.angle_gamma   90.00
#
_symmetry.space_group_name_H-M   'P 1'
#
loop_
_entity.id
_entity.type
_entity.pdbx_description
1 polymer ?
#
loop_
_entity_poly.entity_id
_entity_poly.type
_entity_poly.pdbx_seq_one_letter_code
_entity_poly.pdbx_strand_id
1 'polypeptide(L)'
;MSSGGTQRKHEIWRDENETDNSPQVKRRDGTVGKIDKTRGFVDYHRIPEPYRDPLERVFDWGEINYTVPQHDKVERTVQAARCMDCGTPFCQTHTGCPVNNLIPEWNELVFKDQWREAIDRLHKTNNFPEFTGRVCPAPCEGACVAGLIDSPVTIKNIEYSIVDRAWEEGWCVEC
;
A
#
# COMPACT_ATOMS: atom_id res chain seq x y z
N MET A 1 -11.21 8.95 28.63
CA MET A 1 -10.43 7.71 28.64
C MET A 1 -10.13 7.40 27.21
N SER A 2 -8.95 7.82 26.75
CA SER A 2 -8.48 7.64 25.36
C SER A 2 -7.99 6.21 25.21
N SER A 3 -8.74 5.36 24.54
CA SER A 3 -8.23 4.08 24.07
C SER A 3 -7.37 4.33 22.86
N GLY A 4 -6.10 4.63 23.09
CA GLY A 4 -5.08 4.67 22.05
C GLY A 4 -4.98 3.28 21.41
N GLY A 5 -5.68 3.08 20.30
CA GLY A 5 -5.55 1.88 19.50
C GLY A 5 -4.13 1.83 18.93
N THR A 6 -3.28 1.07 19.57
CA THR A 6 -1.93 0.79 19.06
C THR A 6 -2.09 0.10 17.71
N GLN A 7 -1.80 0.83 16.64
CA GLN A 7 -1.79 0.23 15.30
C GLN A 7 -0.76 -0.88 15.26
N ARG A 8 -1.22 -2.06 14.85
CA ARG A 8 -0.35 -3.21 14.65
C ARG A 8 0.43 -2.99 13.36
N LYS A 9 1.68 -2.58 13.47
CA LYS A 9 2.65 -2.71 12.38
C LYS A 9 3.16 -4.14 12.33
N HIS A 10 3.60 -4.60 11.17
CA HIS A 10 4.30 -5.87 11.10
C HIS A 10 5.65 -5.74 11.82
N GLU A 11 5.97 -6.73 12.64
CA GLU A 11 7.29 -6.80 13.27
C GLU A 11 8.33 -7.15 12.19
N ILE A 12 9.31 -6.28 12.02
CA ILE A 12 10.37 -6.39 11.01
C ILE A 12 11.64 -6.80 11.70
N TRP A 13 12.27 -7.84 11.19
CA TRP A 13 13.53 -8.38 11.70
C TRP A 13 14.61 -8.26 10.63
N ARG A 14 15.83 -7.97 11.06
CA ARG A 14 17.02 -8.03 10.21
C ARG A 14 18.04 -8.91 10.92
N ASP A 15 18.52 -9.94 10.25
CA ASP A 15 19.60 -10.77 10.75
C ASP A 15 20.92 -10.14 10.31
N GLU A 16 21.73 -9.68 11.28
CA GLU A 16 23.01 -9.03 11.03
C GLU A 16 24.07 -9.97 10.47
N ASN A 17 23.83 -11.29 10.53
CA ASN A 17 24.75 -12.34 10.11
C ASN A 17 24.39 -12.97 8.75
N GLU A 18 23.28 -12.60 8.14
CA GLU A 18 22.85 -13.16 6.87
C GLU A 18 23.37 -12.30 5.70
N THR A 19 23.98 -12.96 4.71
CA THR A 19 24.50 -12.30 3.49
C THR A 19 23.38 -11.74 2.61
N ASP A 20 22.14 -12.14 2.83
CA ASP A 20 20.93 -11.64 2.19
C ASP A 20 20.20 -10.66 3.14
N ASN A 21 20.40 -9.39 2.92
CA ASN A 21 19.84 -8.30 3.73
C ASN A 21 18.32 -8.06 3.46
N SER A 22 17.59 -9.07 2.96
CA SER A 22 16.14 -8.97 2.75
C SER A 22 15.40 -8.88 4.09
N PRO A 23 14.44 -7.95 4.26
CA PRO A 23 13.71 -7.81 5.51
C PRO A 23 12.89 -9.07 5.80
N GLN A 24 12.99 -9.54 7.03
CA GLN A 24 12.16 -10.63 7.56
C GLN A 24 10.96 -10.02 8.28
N VAL A 25 9.79 -10.60 8.09
CA VAL A 25 8.52 -10.10 8.63
C VAL A 25 7.78 -11.23 9.33
N LYS A 26 7.13 -10.89 10.44
CA LYS A 26 6.29 -11.83 11.18
C LYS A 26 4.96 -12.03 10.48
N ARG A 27 4.62 -13.30 10.21
CA ARG A 27 3.34 -13.72 9.65
C ARG A 27 2.26 -13.84 10.72
N ARG A 28 1.01 -14.00 10.31
CA ARG A 28 -0.14 -14.20 11.22
C ARG A 28 0.00 -15.43 12.13
N ASP A 29 0.64 -16.49 11.66
CA ASP A 29 0.88 -17.71 12.43
C ASP A 29 2.03 -17.59 13.44
N GLY A 30 2.68 -16.42 13.50
CA GLY A 30 3.81 -16.14 14.39
C GLY A 30 5.17 -16.52 13.81
N THR A 31 5.23 -17.16 12.64
CA THR A 31 6.52 -17.46 11.98
C THR A 31 7.15 -16.19 11.42
N VAL A 32 8.49 -16.15 11.41
CA VAL A 32 9.26 -15.04 10.84
C VAL A 32 9.98 -15.52 9.59
N GLY A 33 9.99 -14.72 8.55
CA GLY A 33 10.66 -15.06 7.29
C GLY A 33 10.58 -13.97 6.25
N LYS A 34 11.21 -14.20 5.10
CA LYS A 34 11.16 -13.29 3.95
C LYS A 34 9.73 -13.08 3.49
N ILE A 35 9.46 -11.91 2.93
CA ILE A 35 8.12 -11.58 2.41
C ILE A 35 7.81 -12.49 1.23
N ASP A 36 6.74 -13.27 1.35
CA ASP A 36 6.25 -14.19 0.31
C ASP A 36 4.96 -13.65 -0.30
N LYS A 37 5.01 -13.28 -1.58
CA LYS A 37 3.83 -12.78 -2.30
C LYS A 37 2.82 -13.88 -2.60
N THR A 38 3.26 -15.13 -2.78
CA THR A 38 2.37 -16.23 -3.17
C THR A 38 1.31 -16.51 -2.10
N ARG A 39 1.61 -16.18 -0.85
CA ARG A 39 0.73 -16.34 0.31
C ARG A 39 0.42 -15.03 1.03
N GLY A 40 0.85 -13.90 0.50
CA GLY A 40 0.77 -12.61 1.19
C GLY A 40 -0.62 -12.22 1.69
N PHE A 41 -1.67 -12.57 0.93
CA PHE A 41 -3.06 -12.30 1.32
C PHE A 41 -3.55 -13.16 2.52
N VAL A 42 -2.89 -14.26 2.80
CA VAL A 42 -3.15 -15.11 3.99
C VAL A 42 -2.21 -14.77 5.14
N ASP A 43 -0.93 -14.58 4.82
CA ASP A 43 0.14 -14.48 5.81
C ASP A 43 0.22 -13.11 6.49
N TYR A 44 -0.22 -12.04 5.82
CA TYR A 44 -0.11 -10.67 6.35
C TYR A 44 -1.47 -10.01 6.58
N HIS A 45 -1.55 -9.22 7.66
CA HIS A 45 -2.73 -8.42 7.94
C HIS A 45 -2.82 -7.21 7.01
N ARG A 46 -4.04 -6.80 6.71
CA ARG A 46 -4.26 -5.47 6.13
C ARG A 46 -3.97 -4.41 7.18
N ILE A 47 -3.10 -3.48 6.85
CA ILE A 47 -2.78 -2.31 7.69
C ILE A 47 -3.03 -1.05 6.85
N PRO A 48 -4.23 -0.45 6.94
CA PRO A 48 -4.50 0.81 6.29
C PRO A 48 -3.79 1.94 7.06
N GLU A 49 -3.40 2.99 6.36
CA GLU A 49 -2.93 4.18 7.03
C GLU A 49 -4.08 4.93 7.72
N PRO A 50 -3.85 5.38 8.95
CA PRO A 50 -4.85 6.13 9.68
C PRO A 50 -4.96 7.57 9.19
N TYR A 51 -6.12 8.14 9.37
CA TYR A 51 -6.28 9.58 9.36
C TYR A 51 -5.86 10.18 10.70
N ARG A 52 -5.37 11.41 10.68
CA ARG A 52 -5.16 12.22 11.89
C ARG A 52 -6.49 12.37 12.63
N ASP A 53 -6.42 12.47 13.96
CA ASP A 53 -7.62 12.64 14.78
C ASP A 53 -8.44 13.85 14.28
N PRO A 54 -9.75 13.71 14.07
CA PRO A 54 -10.61 14.82 13.64
C PRO A 54 -10.51 16.04 14.56
N LEU A 55 -10.31 15.84 15.87
CA LEU A 55 -10.18 16.94 16.85
C LEU A 55 -8.86 17.68 16.72
N GLU A 56 -7.81 17.03 16.20
CA GLU A 56 -6.54 17.70 15.89
C GLU A 56 -6.62 18.47 14.56
N ARG A 57 -7.27 17.88 13.56
CA ARG A 57 -7.37 18.45 12.21
C ARG A 57 -8.18 19.74 12.10
N VAL A 58 -9.02 20.06 13.09
CA VAL A 58 -9.79 21.32 13.11
C VAL A 58 -8.93 22.54 13.39
N PHE A 59 -7.70 22.36 13.84
CA PHE A 59 -6.80 23.46 14.22
C PHE A 59 -5.79 23.84 13.13
N ASP A 60 -5.70 23.09 12.05
CA ASP A 60 -4.74 23.33 10.96
C ASP A 60 -5.28 22.91 9.59
N TRP A 61 -4.56 23.28 8.54
CA TRP A 61 -4.81 22.89 7.15
C TRP A 61 -3.77 21.87 6.64
N GLY A 62 -3.13 21.15 7.55
CA GLY A 62 -2.13 20.15 7.22
C GLY A 62 -2.71 18.89 6.58
N GLU A 63 -1.81 17.96 6.23
CA GLU A 63 -2.18 16.67 5.66
C GLU A 63 -3.13 15.89 6.59
N ILE A 64 -4.15 15.29 6.00
CA ILE A 64 -5.18 14.52 6.72
C ILE A 64 -4.64 13.15 7.14
N ASN A 65 -3.85 12.53 6.28
CA ASN A 65 -3.19 11.28 6.62
C ASN A 65 -2.05 11.55 7.61
N TYR A 66 -1.81 10.63 8.54
CA TYR A 66 -0.55 10.67 9.24
C TYR A 66 0.57 10.53 8.20
N THR A 67 1.38 11.56 8.07
CA THR A 67 2.66 11.43 7.38
C THR A 67 3.52 10.48 8.22
N VAL A 68 3.43 9.21 7.91
CA VAL A 68 4.41 8.26 8.43
C VAL A 68 5.75 8.71 7.86
N PRO A 69 6.75 9.02 8.72
CA PRO A 69 8.04 9.44 8.22
C PRO A 69 8.52 8.42 7.21
N GLN A 70 8.68 8.86 5.96
CA GLN A 70 9.10 8.04 4.84
C GLN A 70 8.39 6.69 4.88
N HIS A 71 7.29 6.58 4.17
CA HIS A 71 6.46 5.37 4.07
C HIS A 71 7.29 4.13 4.36
N ASP A 72 7.03 3.45 5.46
CA ASP A 72 7.84 2.31 5.85
C ASP A 72 7.89 1.37 4.65
N LYS A 73 8.99 1.42 3.92
CA LYS A 73 9.21 0.73 2.66
C LYS A 73 8.85 -0.75 2.79
N VAL A 74 9.19 -1.32 3.92
CA VAL A 74 8.93 -2.73 4.20
C VAL A 74 7.43 -2.94 4.38
N GLU A 75 6.74 -2.06 5.11
CA GLU A 75 5.30 -2.16 5.29
C GLU A 75 4.57 -2.06 3.94
N ARG A 76 4.98 -1.13 3.04
CA ARG A 76 4.39 -1.03 1.69
C ARG A 76 4.64 -2.27 0.86
N THR A 77 5.83 -2.84 0.94
CA THR A 77 6.15 -4.11 0.28
C THR A 77 5.25 -5.24 0.80
N VAL A 78 5.03 -5.31 2.13
CA VAL A 78 4.11 -6.28 2.75
C VAL A 78 2.67 -6.08 2.28
N GLN A 79 2.18 -4.83 2.26
CA GLN A 79 0.82 -4.55 1.80
C GLN A 79 0.65 -4.87 0.30
N ALA A 80 1.65 -4.58 -0.53
CA ALA A 80 1.68 -4.93 -1.94
C ALA A 80 1.73 -6.46 -2.17
N ALA A 81 2.46 -7.20 -1.31
CA ALA A 81 2.52 -8.65 -1.35
C ALA A 81 1.16 -9.33 -1.13
N ARG A 82 0.19 -8.63 -0.52
CA ARG A 82 -1.18 -9.13 -0.36
C ARG A 82 -1.97 -9.19 -1.66
N CYS A 83 -1.47 -8.60 -2.74
CA CYS A 83 -2.08 -8.68 -4.05
C CYS A 83 -1.85 -10.05 -4.67
N MET A 84 -2.94 -10.77 -4.97
CA MET A 84 -2.90 -12.12 -5.56
C MET A 84 -2.59 -12.13 -7.07
N ASP A 85 -2.50 -10.96 -7.70
CA ASP A 85 -2.33 -10.83 -9.15
C ASP A 85 -3.38 -11.67 -9.93
N CYS A 86 -4.66 -11.39 -9.67
CA CYS A 86 -5.77 -12.14 -10.23
C CYS A 86 -5.78 -12.11 -11.75
N GLY A 87 -5.95 -13.25 -12.41
CA GLY A 87 -6.10 -13.33 -13.87
C GLY A 87 -7.31 -12.54 -14.41
N THR A 88 -8.36 -12.39 -13.59
CA THR A 88 -9.47 -11.46 -13.83
C THR A 88 -9.52 -10.47 -12.66
N PRO A 89 -8.82 -9.33 -12.77
CA PRO A 89 -8.70 -8.38 -11.67
C PRO A 89 -9.94 -7.48 -11.58
N PHE A 90 -10.93 -7.86 -10.80
CA PHE A 90 -12.16 -7.06 -10.60
C PHE A 90 -11.86 -5.66 -10.07
N CYS A 91 -10.79 -5.47 -9.31
CA CYS A 91 -10.33 -4.15 -8.86
C CYS A 91 -10.01 -3.19 -10.01
N GLN A 92 -9.56 -3.71 -11.15
CA GLN A 92 -9.17 -2.94 -12.34
C GLN A 92 -10.34 -2.71 -13.31
N THR A 93 -11.43 -3.44 -13.19
CA THR A 93 -12.58 -3.33 -14.10
C THR A 93 -13.53 -2.21 -13.67
N HIS A 94 -14.54 -1.93 -14.52
CA HIS A 94 -15.60 -0.97 -14.23
C HIS A 94 -16.38 -1.25 -12.92
N THR A 95 -16.34 -2.47 -12.40
CA THR A 95 -16.90 -2.83 -11.09
C THR A 95 -16.01 -2.41 -9.92
N GLY A 96 -14.76 -2.09 -10.20
CA GLY A 96 -13.77 -1.60 -9.26
C GLY A 96 -13.35 -0.17 -9.58
N CYS A 97 -12.23 -0.01 -10.28
CA CYS A 97 -11.70 1.32 -10.64
C CYS A 97 -12.36 1.85 -11.93
N PRO A 98 -13.10 2.98 -11.90
CA PRO A 98 -13.78 3.50 -13.08
C PRO A 98 -12.83 4.00 -14.17
N VAL A 99 -11.56 4.29 -13.84
CA VAL A 99 -10.53 4.66 -14.82
C VAL A 99 -9.64 3.48 -15.23
N ASN A 100 -9.99 2.27 -14.80
CA ASN A 100 -9.29 1.03 -15.11
C ASN A 100 -7.79 1.07 -14.76
N ASN A 101 -7.46 1.60 -13.58
CA ASN A 101 -6.09 1.61 -13.09
C ASN A 101 -5.44 0.23 -13.11
N LEU A 102 -4.18 0.16 -13.52
CA LEU A 102 -3.40 -1.08 -13.68
C LEU A 102 -2.92 -1.62 -12.32
N ILE A 103 -3.86 -1.85 -11.40
CA ILE A 103 -3.65 -2.10 -9.98
C ILE A 103 -2.75 -3.32 -9.70
N PRO A 104 -2.96 -4.51 -10.29
CA PRO A 104 -2.08 -5.64 -10.05
C PRO A 104 -0.63 -5.37 -10.47
N GLU A 105 -0.46 -4.66 -11.59
CA GLU A 105 0.86 -4.37 -12.14
C GLU A 105 1.69 -3.46 -11.22
N TRP A 106 1.11 -2.34 -10.75
CA TRP A 106 1.86 -1.49 -9.84
C TRP A 106 2.09 -2.13 -8.45
N ASN A 107 1.16 -2.95 -7.96
CA ASN A 107 1.37 -3.71 -6.73
C ASN A 107 2.57 -4.66 -6.86
N GLU A 108 2.71 -5.31 -8.02
CA GLU A 108 3.87 -6.16 -8.31
C GLU A 108 5.17 -5.35 -8.33
N LEU A 109 5.15 -4.17 -8.96
CA LEU A 109 6.32 -3.30 -9.03
C LEU A 109 6.73 -2.79 -7.64
N VAL A 110 5.77 -2.38 -6.80
CA VAL A 110 6.03 -1.99 -5.41
C VAL A 110 6.59 -3.15 -4.59
N PHE A 111 6.03 -4.35 -4.76
CA PHE A 111 6.56 -5.56 -4.11
C PHE A 111 8.01 -5.82 -4.49
N LYS A 112 8.38 -5.62 -5.76
CA LYS A 112 9.75 -5.78 -6.29
C LYS A 112 10.67 -4.59 -6.01
N ASP A 113 10.22 -3.58 -5.27
CA ASP A 113 10.97 -2.34 -5.02
C ASP A 113 11.25 -1.50 -6.28
N GLN A 114 10.46 -1.68 -7.33
CA GLN A 114 10.57 -0.98 -8.61
C GLN A 114 9.64 0.24 -8.64
N TRP A 115 9.90 1.20 -7.77
CA TRP A 115 9.01 2.36 -7.55
C TRP A 115 8.95 3.33 -8.73
N ARG A 116 10.05 3.48 -9.46
CA ARG A 116 10.10 4.32 -10.66
C ARG A 116 9.18 3.78 -11.74
N GLU A 117 9.24 2.50 -11.97
CA GLU A 117 8.36 1.82 -12.93
C GLU A 117 6.91 1.80 -12.42
N ALA A 118 6.71 1.78 -11.09
CA ALA A 118 5.38 1.83 -10.51
C ALA A 118 4.68 3.16 -10.79
N ILE A 119 5.37 4.31 -10.67
CA ILE A 119 4.78 5.62 -11.02
C ILE A 119 4.53 5.73 -12.52
N ASP A 120 5.44 5.25 -13.37
CA ASP A 120 5.25 5.23 -14.82
C ASP A 120 4.03 4.38 -15.21
N ARG A 121 3.80 3.29 -14.47
CA ARG A 121 2.64 2.43 -14.69
C ARG A 121 1.34 3.08 -14.20
N LEU A 122 1.37 3.77 -13.07
CA LEU A 122 0.23 4.48 -12.49
C LEU A 122 -0.21 5.64 -13.39
N HIS A 123 0.71 6.42 -13.92
CA HIS A 123 0.44 7.56 -14.80
C HIS A 123 -0.16 7.16 -16.16
N LYS A 124 -0.13 5.88 -16.56
CA LYS A 124 -0.77 5.43 -17.81
C LYS A 124 -2.30 5.59 -17.79
N THR A 125 -2.90 5.53 -16.64
CA THR A 125 -4.36 5.57 -16.47
C THR A 125 -4.83 6.66 -15.53
N ASN A 126 -3.95 7.23 -14.70
CA ASN A 126 -4.27 8.24 -13.71
C ASN A 126 -3.18 9.33 -13.67
N ASN A 127 -3.54 10.54 -14.09
CA ASN A 127 -2.61 11.66 -14.15
C ASN A 127 -2.43 12.38 -12.80
N PHE A 128 -3.35 12.19 -11.85
CA PHE A 128 -3.38 12.90 -10.56
C PHE A 128 -3.53 11.96 -9.37
N PRO A 129 -2.64 10.98 -9.21
CA PRO A 129 -2.75 10.00 -8.14
C PRO A 129 -2.58 10.61 -6.73
N GLU A 130 -1.94 11.77 -6.61
CA GLU A 130 -1.83 12.52 -5.36
C GLU A 130 -3.19 12.97 -4.82
N PHE A 131 -4.16 13.26 -5.70
CA PHE A 131 -5.52 13.60 -5.32
C PHE A 131 -6.38 12.36 -5.15
N THR A 132 -6.40 11.49 -6.15
CA THR A 132 -7.25 10.28 -6.12
C THR A 132 -6.84 9.34 -5.00
N GLY A 133 -5.56 9.18 -4.73
CA GLY A 133 -5.06 8.37 -3.63
C GLY A 133 -5.51 8.85 -2.24
N ARG A 134 -5.94 10.13 -2.13
CA ARG A 134 -6.43 10.72 -0.87
C ARG A 134 -7.96 10.77 -0.78
N VAL A 135 -8.63 11.22 -1.86
CA VAL A 135 -10.08 11.52 -1.80
C VAL A 135 -10.97 10.42 -2.38
N CYS A 136 -10.42 9.50 -3.16
CA CYS A 136 -11.19 8.42 -3.78
C CYS A 136 -11.81 7.51 -2.71
N PRO A 137 -13.10 7.12 -2.84
CA PRO A 137 -13.72 6.14 -1.95
C PRO A 137 -13.20 4.72 -2.15
N ALA A 138 -12.30 4.51 -3.11
CA ALA A 138 -11.62 3.25 -3.42
C ALA A 138 -12.57 2.06 -3.68
N PRO A 139 -13.50 2.15 -4.64
CA PRO A 139 -14.37 1.02 -4.99
C PRO A 139 -13.56 -0.20 -5.44
N CYS A 140 -12.34 0.00 -5.92
CA CYS A 140 -11.40 -1.06 -6.24
C CYS A 140 -11.05 -1.96 -5.04
N GLU A 141 -11.00 -1.42 -3.83
CA GLU A 141 -10.81 -2.21 -2.61
C GLU A 141 -12.05 -3.07 -2.32
N GLY A 142 -13.26 -2.51 -2.51
CA GLY A 142 -14.51 -3.27 -2.40
C GLY A 142 -14.62 -4.42 -3.42
N ALA A 143 -14.05 -4.24 -4.61
CA ALA A 143 -14.03 -5.25 -5.67
C ALA A 143 -12.84 -6.22 -5.56
N CYS A 144 -11.93 -6.02 -4.60
CA CYS A 144 -10.75 -6.86 -4.42
C CYS A 144 -11.11 -8.25 -3.92
N VAL A 145 -10.74 -9.29 -4.67
CA VAL A 145 -11.04 -10.70 -4.35
C VAL A 145 -10.45 -11.14 -3.00
N ALA A 146 -9.33 -10.56 -2.57
CA ALA A 146 -8.76 -10.82 -1.24
C ALA A 146 -9.75 -10.50 -0.11
N GLY A 147 -10.69 -9.56 -0.35
CA GLY A 147 -11.77 -9.22 0.59
C GLY A 147 -12.78 -10.33 0.83
N LEU A 148 -12.87 -11.33 -0.05
CA LEU A 148 -13.72 -12.51 0.14
C LEU A 148 -13.11 -13.50 1.12
N ILE A 149 -11.81 -13.47 1.32
CA ILE A 149 -11.07 -14.40 2.19
C ILE A 149 -10.89 -13.78 3.59
N ASP A 150 -10.46 -12.51 3.65
CA ASP A 150 -10.23 -11.77 4.88
C ASP A 150 -10.52 -10.27 4.67
N SER A 151 -9.55 -9.55 4.14
CA SER A 151 -9.64 -8.10 3.91
C SER A 151 -8.92 -7.71 2.61
N PRO A 152 -9.45 -6.70 1.89
CA PRO A 152 -8.88 -6.29 0.61
C PRO A 152 -7.45 -5.76 0.76
N VAL A 153 -6.74 -5.68 -0.35
CA VAL A 153 -5.46 -4.95 -0.44
C VAL A 153 -5.70 -3.46 -0.17
N THR A 154 -4.75 -2.79 0.46
CA THR A 154 -4.79 -1.33 0.70
C THR A 154 -4.42 -0.55 -0.57
N ILE A 155 -5.23 -0.71 -1.62
CA ILE A 155 -4.92 -0.22 -2.97
C ILE A 155 -4.71 1.30 -2.98
N LYS A 156 -5.63 2.04 -2.35
CA LYS A 156 -5.55 3.50 -2.27
C LYS A 156 -4.30 3.97 -1.53
N ASN A 157 -3.92 3.29 -0.44
CA ASN A 157 -2.71 3.64 0.30
C ASN A 157 -1.44 3.37 -0.51
N ILE A 158 -1.40 2.30 -1.30
CA ILE A 158 -0.28 2.01 -2.19
C ILE A 158 -0.21 3.06 -3.30
N GLU A 159 -1.35 3.41 -3.91
CA GLU A 159 -1.44 4.42 -4.97
C GLU A 159 -0.80 5.74 -4.55
N TYR A 160 -1.24 6.33 -3.42
CA TYR A 160 -0.66 7.59 -3.00
C TYR A 160 0.80 7.46 -2.50
N SER A 161 1.18 6.32 -1.94
CA SER A 161 2.58 6.07 -1.56
C SER A 161 3.52 6.07 -2.77
N ILE A 162 3.05 5.57 -3.92
CA ILE A 162 3.83 5.59 -5.16
C ILE A 162 4.09 7.04 -5.59
N VAL A 163 3.04 7.86 -5.63
CA VAL A 163 3.18 9.25 -6.11
C VAL A 163 3.92 10.13 -5.10
N ASP A 164 3.66 9.99 -3.81
CA ASP A 164 4.37 10.78 -2.78
C ASP A 164 5.88 10.50 -2.84
N ARG A 165 6.26 9.22 -2.97
CA ARG A 165 7.66 8.86 -3.17
C ARG A 165 8.22 9.43 -4.48
N ALA A 166 7.46 9.41 -5.55
CA ALA A 166 7.89 9.96 -6.83
C ALA A 166 8.19 11.48 -6.75
N TRP A 167 7.41 12.21 -5.95
CA TRP A 167 7.69 13.62 -5.64
C TRP A 167 8.95 13.79 -4.79
N GLU A 168 9.11 13.00 -3.73
CA GLU A 168 10.29 13.05 -2.85
C GLU A 168 11.58 12.77 -3.61
N GLU A 169 11.56 11.80 -4.53
CA GLU A 169 12.72 11.40 -5.33
C GLU A 169 12.91 12.27 -6.60
N GLY A 170 12.03 13.25 -6.83
CA GLY A 170 12.11 14.15 -7.99
C GLY A 170 11.80 13.47 -9.34
N TRP A 171 11.05 12.39 -9.34
CA TRP A 171 10.66 11.70 -10.59
C TRP A 171 9.47 12.35 -11.28
N CYS A 172 8.61 13.01 -10.52
CA CYS A 172 7.57 13.86 -11.06
C CYS A 172 8.19 15.22 -11.36
N VAL A 173 8.68 15.41 -12.57
CA VAL A 173 9.13 16.70 -13.07
C VAL A 173 8.04 17.17 -14.00
N GLU A 174 7.39 18.28 -13.61
CA GLU A 174 6.40 19.02 -14.40
C GLU A 174 5.54 18.15 -15.35
N CYS A 175 4.36 17.79 -14.90
CA CYS A 175 3.31 17.27 -15.79
C CYS A 175 2.66 18.42 -16.55
#